data_af32b3859cad9553bab414150c83b6ed
#
_entry.id   af32b3859cad9553bab414150c83b6ed
#
_cell.length_a   1.000
_cell.length_b   1.000
_cell.length_c   1.000
_cell.angle_alpha   90.00
_cell.angle_beta   90.00
_cell.angle_gamma   90.00
#
_symmetry.space_group_name_H-M   'P 1'
#
loop_
_entity.id
_entity.type
_entity.pdbx_description
1 polymer ?
#
loop_
_entity_poly.entity_id
_entity_poly.type
_entity_poly.pdbx_seq_one_letter_code
_entity_poly.pdbx_strand_id
1 'polypeptide(L)'
;MHHNPKGTGMRFGRMMIYAGAVMSLLIGAAFATGQEVLMYFVAWGDQMFLIIGIILAVIIWVSLSFAVAGSRYHFEKNEEIFQFFCGKYFGKFYDYFTVVFSYACYLFMVGGVGSTMKEQFGIPGILGIAGLSAAAVLTVTLGLSKITDILGCLGSILLVVIGLISIGNLLMNMDQVVPNFAAINTLGPEAFGIEKSIAPNAFMNALNYMGTVIIWFTTFITMMAVQS
;
A
#
# COMPACT_ATOMS: atom_id res chain seq x y z
N MET A 1 -8.54 28.84 34.00
CA MET A 1 -8.47 27.55 33.29
C MET A 1 -9.48 27.58 32.15
N HIS A 2 -9.08 28.06 30.99
CA HIS A 2 -9.93 28.02 29.78
C HIS A 2 -9.61 26.73 29.03
N HIS A 3 -10.50 25.78 29.12
CA HIS A 3 -10.45 24.56 28.32
C HIS A 3 -10.84 24.93 26.89
N ASN A 4 -9.88 24.92 25.98
CA ASN A 4 -10.08 25.26 24.58
C ASN A 4 -10.60 24.03 23.83
N PRO A 5 -11.87 23.97 23.37
CA PRO A 5 -12.46 22.79 22.72
C PRO A 5 -12.02 22.61 21.26
N LYS A 6 -11.08 23.41 20.74
CA LYS A 6 -10.63 23.33 19.34
C LYS A 6 -9.64 22.20 19.04
N GLY A 7 -9.21 21.43 20.06
CA GLY A 7 -8.16 20.41 19.91
C GLY A 7 -8.61 19.09 19.27
N THR A 8 -9.87 18.72 19.39
CA THR A 8 -10.33 17.37 18.97
C THR A 8 -10.60 17.27 17.48
N GLY A 9 -11.14 18.30 16.85
CA GLY A 9 -11.44 18.28 15.42
C GLY A 9 -10.18 18.34 14.53
N MET A 10 -9.19 19.12 14.94
CA MET A 10 -7.91 19.19 14.21
C MET A 10 -7.09 17.90 14.34
N ARG A 11 -7.15 17.22 15.50
CA ARG A 11 -6.52 15.91 15.71
C ARG A 11 -7.16 14.83 14.83
N PHE A 12 -8.47 14.78 14.75
CA PHE A 12 -9.18 13.81 13.92
C PHE A 12 -8.90 14.00 12.42
N GLY A 13 -8.94 15.24 11.94
CA GLY A 13 -8.61 15.56 10.54
C GLY A 13 -7.18 15.16 10.15
N ARG A 14 -6.20 15.46 10.99
CA ARG A 14 -4.81 15.03 10.75
C ARG A 14 -4.66 13.51 10.80
N MET A 15 -5.34 12.83 11.71
CA MET A 15 -5.34 11.38 11.79
C MET A 15 -5.92 10.75 10.50
N MET A 16 -6.98 11.33 9.95
CA MET A 16 -7.54 10.87 8.67
C MET A 16 -6.58 11.10 7.49
N ILE A 17 -5.89 12.24 7.45
CA ILE A 17 -4.88 12.52 6.43
C ILE A 17 -3.73 11.51 6.52
N TYR A 18 -3.23 11.22 7.71
CA TYR A 18 -2.15 10.24 7.90
C TYR A 18 -2.61 8.81 7.54
N ALA A 19 -3.80 8.42 7.94
CA ALA A 19 -4.38 7.13 7.55
C ALA A 19 -4.56 7.03 6.02
N GLY A 20 -5.07 8.08 5.39
CA GLY A 20 -5.20 8.17 3.94
C GLY A 20 -3.85 8.10 3.20
N ALA A 21 -2.82 8.78 3.72
CA ALA A 21 -1.49 8.74 3.14
C ALA A 21 -0.86 7.33 3.22
N VAL A 22 -1.02 6.66 4.35
CA VAL A 22 -0.61 5.25 4.52
C VAL A 22 -1.34 4.34 3.54
N MET A 23 -2.65 4.52 3.41
CA MET A 23 -3.45 3.75 2.45
C MET A 23 -3.06 4.01 0.99
N SER A 24 -2.79 5.27 0.62
CA SER A 24 -2.30 5.60 -0.73
C SER A 24 -0.99 4.88 -1.06
N LEU A 25 -0.13 4.71 -0.06
CA LEU A 25 1.13 4.02 -0.24
C LEU A 25 0.93 2.51 -0.49
N LEU A 26 -0.07 1.91 0.17
CA LEU A 26 -0.40 0.50 0.01
C LEU A 26 -1.14 0.19 -1.29
N ILE A 27 -1.91 1.15 -1.80
CA ILE A 27 -2.69 0.99 -3.04
C ILE A 27 -1.80 1.35 -4.23
N GLY A 28 -1.08 0.36 -4.75
CA GLY A 28 -0.29 0.47 -5.98
C GLY A 28 -1.12 0.18 -7.24
N ALA A 29 -0.48 0.23 -8.41
CA ALA A 29 -1.12 -0.06 -9.69
C ALA A 29 -1.69 -1.49 -9.75
N ALA A 30 -0.98 -2.47 -9.22
CA ALA A 30 -1.42 -3.87 -9.20
C ALA A 30 -2.62 -4.09 -8.25
N PHE A 31 -2.70 -3.35 -7.15
CA PHE A 31 -3.87 -3.35 -6.29
C PHE A 31 -5.09 -2.70 -6.98
N ALA A 32 -4.86 -1.60 -7.70
CA ALA A 32 -5.92 -0.91 -8.43
C ALA A 32 -6.50 -1.75 -9.59
N THR A 33 -5.70 -2.63 -10.22
CA THR A 33 -6.17 -3.60 -11.22
C THR A 33 -6.83 -4.84 -10.59
N GLY A 34 -6.74 -5.02 -9.28
CA GLY A 34 -7.22 -6.20 -8.58
C GLY A 34 -6.29 -7.42 -8.63
N GLN A 35 -5.22 -7.39 -9.41
CA GLN A 35 -4.31 -8.53 -9.58
C GLN A 35 -3.67 -8.98 -8.26
N GLU A 36 -3.21 -8.03 -7.43
CA GLU A 36 -2.66 -8.37 -6.11
C GLU A 36 -3.70 -9.05 -5.22
N VAL A 37 -4.94 -8.54 -5.23
CA VAL A 37 -6.02 -9.10 -4.43
C VAL A 37 -6.35 -10.52 -4.89
N LEU A 38 -6.41 -10.74 -6.19
CA LEU A 38 -6.66 -12.07 -6.74
C LEU A 38 -5.52 -13.04 -6.42
N MET A 39 -4.27 -12.66 -6.68
CA MET A 39 -3.09 -13.52 -6.56
C MET A 39 -2.73 -13.87 -5.10
N TYR A 40 -2.73 -12.88 -4.20
CA TYR A 40 -2.25 -13.06 -2.83
C TYR A 40 -3.36 -13.44 -1.84
N PHE A 41 -4.63 -13.19 -2.17
CA PHE A 41 -5.75 -13.44 -1.27
C PHE A 41 -6.76 -14.42 -1.87
N VAL A 42 -7.46 -14.06 -2.94
CA VAL A 42 -8.58 -14.86 -3.48
C VAL A 42 -8.12 -16.23 -3.95
N ALA A 43 -6.97 -16.33 -4.62
CA ALA A 43 -6.40 -17.62 -5.08
C ALA A 43 -6.08 -18.62 -3.97
N TRP A 44 -6.09 -18.18 -2.71
CA TRP A 44 -5.82 -19.00 -1.53
C TRP A 44 -7.09 -19.54 -0.85
N GLY A 45 -8.28 -19.22 -1.37
CA GLY A 45 -9.55 -19.73 -0.85
C GLY A 45 -9.70 -19.46 0.65
N ASP A 46 -10.07 -20.50 1.42
CA ASP A 46 -10.27 -20.39 2.88
C ASP A 46 -9.05 -19.88 3.63
N GLN A 47 -7.85 -20.11 3.12
CA GLN A 47 -6.61 -19.62 3.73
C GLN A 47 -6.45 -18.09 3.63
N MET A 48 -7.27 -17.41 2.82
CA MET A 48 -7.28 -15.94 2.69
C MET A 48 -7.45 -15.25 4.04
N PHE A 49 -8.33 -15.74 4.89
CA PHE A 49 -8.56 -15.15 6.22
C PHE A 49 -7.35 -15.28 7.14
N LEU A 50 -6.62 -16.38 7.07
CA LEU A 50 -5.37 -16.57 7.79
C LEU A 50 -4.30 -15.61 7.28
N ILE A 51 -4.17 -15.47 5.95
CA ILE A 51 -3.23 -14.54 5.31
C ILE A 51 -3.50 -13.10 5.76
N ILE A 52 -4.76 -12.66 5.70
CA ILE A 52 -5.17 -11.33 6.15
C ILE A 52 -4.82 -11.13 7.63
N GLY A 53 -5.12 -12.11 8.48
CA GLY A 53 -4.82 -12.05 9.92
C GLY A 53 -3.32 -11.89 10.20
N ILE A 54 -2.46 -12.63 9.51
CA ILE A 54 -1.00 -12.53 9.64
C ILE A 54 -0.52 -11.15 9.16
N ILE A 55 -0.98 -10.70 8.00
CA ILE A 55 -0.60 -9.40 7.44
C ILE A 55 -1.00 -8.27 8.39
N LEU A 56 -2.22 -8.27 8.91
CA LEU A 56 -2.69 -7.26 9.85
C LEU A 56 -1.85 -7.25 11.13
N ALA A 57 -1.56 -8.42 11.71
CA ALA A 57 -0.74 -8.52 12.90
C ALA A 57 0.68 -7.94 12.67
N VAL A 58 1.30 -8.29 11.54
CA VAL A 58 2.65 -7.82 11.20
C VAL A 58 2.65 -6.32 10.90
N ILE A 59 1.69 -5.82 10.12
CA ILE A 59 1.58 -4.37 9.81
C ILE A 59 1.40 -3.56 11.10
N ILE A 60 0.51 -3.97 11.99
CA ILE A 60 0.27 -3.26 13.25
C ILE A 60 1.55 -3.25 14.11
N TRP A 61 2.20 -4.39 14.26
CA TRP A 61 3.42 -4.51 15.05
C TRP A 61 4.56 -3.66 14.47
N VAL A 62 4.79 -3.74 13.17
CA VAL A 62 5.81 -2.95 12.47
C VAL A 62 5.49 -1.46 12.56
N SER A 63 4.25 -1.06 12.27
CA SER A 63 3.84 0.35 12.31
C SER A 63 4.06 0.97 13.69
N LEU A 64 3.67 0.28 14.76
CA LEU A 64 3.87 0.76 16.12
C LEU A 64 5.36 0.88 16.45
N SER A 65 6.16 -0.12 16.07
CA SER A 65 7.61 -0.12 16.35
C SER A 65 8.31 1.06 15.66
N PHE A 66 8.01 1.27 14.38
CA PHE A 66 8.63 2.34 13.59
C PHE A 66 8.09 3.74 13.94
N ALA A 67 6.80 3.87 14.26
CA ALA A 67 6.23 5.12 14.72
C ALA A 67 6.82 5.56 16.08
N VAL A 68 6.94 4.63 17.03
CA VAL A 68 7.59 4.90 18.33
C VAL A 68 9.05 5.26 18.16
N ALA A 69 9.78 4.55 17.30
CA ALA A 69 11.17 4.88 17.02
C ALA A 69 11.30 6.28 16.38
N GLY A 70 10.48 6.60 15.37
CA GLY A 70 10.48 7.91 14.71
C GLY A 70 10.20 9.06 15.67
N SER A 71 9.17 8.94 16.51
CA SER A 71 8.81 9.97 17.47
C SER A 71 9.84 10.16 18.60
N ARG A 72 10.60 9.11 18.93
CA ARG A 72 11.58 9.12 20.02
C ARG A 72 12.98 9.57 19.60
N TYR A 73 13.42 9.14 18.42
CA TYR A 73 14.80 9.35 17.95
C TYR A 73 14.92 10.45 16.90
N HIS A 74 13.81 10.94 16.33
CA HIS A 74 13.77 12.03 15.36
C HIS A 74 14.77 11.88 14.21
N PHE A 75 14.73 10.74 13.53
CA PHE A 75 15.64 10.44 12.42
C PHE A 75 15.52 11.48 11.29
N GLU A 76 16.65 11.95 10.79
CA GLU A 76 16.70 12.90 9.68
C GLU A 76 16.81 12.19 8.32
N LYS A 77 17.38 10.99 8.29
CA LYS A 77 17.67 10.23 7.06
C LYS A 77 17.17 8.80 7.15
N ASN A 78 16.78 8.23 5.99
CA ASN A 78 16.39 6.82 5.89
C ASN A 78 17.50 5.86 6.32
N GLU A 79 18.77 6.19 6.02
CA GLU A 79 19.92 5.41 6.43
C GLU A 79 19.97 5.19 7.94
N GLU A 80 19.65 6.21 8.74
CA GLU A 80 19.64 6.14 10.20
C GLU A 80 18.57 5.17 10.72
N ILE A 81 17.41 5.14 10.08
CA ILE A 81 16.32 4.23 10.40
C ILE A 81 16.76 2.77 10.21
N PHE A 82 17.32 2.47 9.05
CA PHE A 82 17.78 1.12 8.75
C PHE A 82 18.97 0.71 9.61
N GLN A 83 19.90 1.63 9.90
CA GLN A 83 21.03 1.35 10.80
C GLN A 83 20.57 1.10 12.23
N PHE A 84 19.54 1.77 12.71
CA PHE A 84 18.99 1.56 14.04
C PHE A 84 18.41 0.15 14.21
N PHE A 85 17.64 -0.34 13.23
CA PHE A 85 17.00 -1.65 13.32
C PHE A 85 17.86 -2.82 12.86
N CYS A 86 18.73 -2.63 11.86
CA CYS A 86 19.49 -3.68 11.20
C CYS A 86 21.00 -3.61 11.45
N GLY A 87 21.47 -2.60 12.19
CA GLY A 87 22.89 -2.34 12.40
C GLY A 87 23.57 -1.69 11.20
N LYS A 88 24.83 -1.27 11.40
CA LYS A 88 25.57 -0.40 10.46
C LYS A 88 25.72 -0.97 9.04
N TYR A 89 26.05 -2.25 8.91
CA TYR A 89 26.34 -2.84 7.59
C TYR A 89 25.06 -3.18 6.82
N PHE A 90 24.14 -3.91 7.46
CA PHE A 90 22.87 -4.28 6.85
C PHE A 90 21.97 -3.05 6.63
N GLY A 91 21.99 -2.08 7.55
CA GLY A 91 21.25 -0.83 7.38
C GLY A 91 21.68 -0.07 6.13
N LYS A 92 22.99 0.02 5.87
CA LYS A 92 23.51 0.65 4.66
C LYS A 92 23.15 -0.12 3.38
N PHE A 93 23.18 -1.45 3.43
CA PHE A 93 22.73 -2.29 2.32
C PHE A 93 21.24 -2.05 2.02
N TYR A 94 20.37 -2.03 3.05
CA TYR A 94 18.94 -1.79 2.89
C TYR A 94 18.64 -0.39 2.36
N ASP A 95 19.40 0.62 2.75
CA ASP A 95 19.23 1.97 2.22
C ASP A 95 19.43 2.01 0.69
N TYR A 96 20.55 1.48 0.20
CA TYR A 96 20.79 1.36 -1.25
C TYR A 96 19.76 0.47 -1.96
N PHE A 97 19.43 -0.67 -1.35
CA PHE A 97 18.44 -1.59 -1.91
C PHE A 97 17.07 -0.92 -2.06
N THR A 98 16.64 -0.13 -1.06
CA THR A 98 15.37 0.61 -1.10
C THR A 98 15.33 1.59 -2.27
N VAL A 99 16.42 2.30 -2.56
CA VAL A 99 16.49 3.22 -3.69
C VAL A 99 16.31 2.49 -5.01
N VAL A 100 17.07 1.41 -5.22
CA VAL A 100 17.00 0.61 -6.47
C VAL A 100 15.62 -0.03 -6.63
N PHE A 101 15.09 -0.59 -5.56
CA PHE A 101 13.78 -1.23 -5.54
C PHE A 101 12.65 -0.21 -5.80
N SER A 102 12.70 0.97 -5.18
CA SER A 102 11.72 2.05 -5.41
C SER A 102 11.75 2.51 -6.87
N TYR A 103 12.93 2.60 -7.47
CA TYR A 103 13.05 2.94 -8.89
C TYR A 103 12.44 1.88 -9.80
N ALA A 104 12.71 0.59 -9.53
CA ALA A 104 12.10 -0.50 -10.28
C ALA A 104 10.57 -0.47 -10.20
N CYS A 105 10.03 -0.25 -9.00
CA CYS A 105 8.58 -0.14 -8.82
C CYS A 105 7.97 1.08 -9.48
N TYR A 106 8.68 2.21 -9.48
CA TYR A 106 8.26 3.38 -10.25
C TYR A 106 8.10 3.04 -11.74
N LEU A 107 9.07 2.32 -12.32
CA LEU A 107 8.97 1.87 -13.72
C LEU A 107 7.75 0.97 -13.97
N PHE A 108 7.46 0.05 -13.04
CA PHE A 108 6.26 -0.79 -13.13
C PHE A 108 4.97 0.05 -13.08
N MET A 109 4.88 1.01 -12.16
CA MET A 109 3.70 1.88 -12.05
C MET A 109 3.49 2.73 -13.30
N VAL A 110 4.56 3.30 -13.84
CA VAL A 110 4.52 4.10 -15.07
C VAL A 110 4.10 3.24 -16.26
N GLY A 111 4.63 2.01 -16.37
CA GLY A 111 4.23 1.03 -17.39
C GLY A 111 2.74 0.66 -17.26
N GLY A 112 2.26 0.44 -16.04
CA GLY A 112 0.85 0.14 -15.74
C GLY A 112 -0.10 1.26 -16.16
N VAL A 113 0.25 2.52 -15.93
CA VAL A 113 -0.54 3.66 -16.41
C VAL A 113 -0.55 3.71 -17.94
N GLY A 114 0.58 3.42 -18.59
CA GLY A 114 0.66 3.37 -20.06
C GLY A 114 -0.26 2.31 -20.67
N SER A 115 -0.29 1.09 -20.12
CA SER A 115 -1.19 0.03 -20.56
C SER A 115 -2.66 0.36 -20.30
N THR A 116 -2.98 0.86 -19.11
CA THR A 116 -4.35 1.26 -18.76
C THR A 116 -4.88 2.36 -19.70
N MET A 117 -4.08 3.37 -20.02
CA MET A 117 -4.48 4.42 -20.99
C MET A 117 -4.78 3.85 -22.35
N LYS A 118 -3.97 2.91 -22.81
CA LYS A 118 -4.18 2.27 -24.11
C LYS A 118 -5.40 1.35 -24.11
N GLU A 119 -5.58 0.52 -23.09
CA GLU A 119 -6.62 -0.49 -23.03
C GLU A 119 -8.00 0.07 -22.71
N GLN A 120 -8.09 1.03 -21.75
CA GLN A 120 -9.37 1.56 -21.30
C GLN A 120 -9.83 2.78 -22.11
N PHE A 121 -8.91 3.63 -22.56
CA PHE A 121 -9.25 4.89 -23.20
C PHE A 121 -8.86 4.95 -24.68
N GLY A 122 -8.15 3.93 -25.22
CA GLY A 122 -7.66 3.95 -26.59
C GLY A 122 -6.60 5.04 -26.87
N ILE A 123 -6.07 5.67 -25.82
CA ILE A 123 -5.07 6.75 -25.93
C ILE A 123 -3.66 6.14 -25.97
N PRO A 124 -2.74 6.70 -26.77
CA PRO A 124 -1.36 6.23 -26.79
C PRO A 124 -0.75 6.19 -25.39
N GLY A 125 -0.27 5.03 -24.94
CA GLY A 125 0.24 4.81 -23.58
C GLY A 125 1.36 5.78 -23.19
N ILE A 126 2.12 6.28 -24.18
CA ILE A 126 3.19 7.28 -23.95
C ILE A 126 2.68 8.57 -23.30
N LEU A 127 1.43 8.97 -23.58
CA LEU A 127 0.84 10.16 -22.98
C LEU A 127 0.55 9.94 -21.50
N GLY A 128 0.08 8.75 -21.13
CA GLY A 128 -0.10 8.37 -19.71
C GLY A 128 1.23 8.33 -18.97
N ILE A 129 2.25 7.72 -19.57
CA ILE A 129 3.61 7.66 -19.04
C ILE A 129 4.17 9.06 -18.80
N ALA A 130 4.12 9.92 -19.82
CA ALA A 130 4.62 11.29 -19.71
C ALA A 130 3.86 12.12 -18.68
N GLY A 131 2.53 11.99 -18.64
CA GLY A 131 1.67 12.68 -17.69
C GLY A 131 1.97 12.29 -16.23
N LEU A 132 2.06 10.98 -15.95
CA LEU A 132 2.40 10.51 -14.61
C LEU A 132 3.81 10.93 -14.20
N SER A 133 4.79 10.82 -15.11
CA SER A 133 6.16 11.22 -14.82
C SER A 133 6.28 12.72 -14.53
N ALA A 134 5.60 13.55 -15.29
CA ALA A 134 5.55 15.00 -15.05
C ALA A 134 4.88 15.31 -13.70
N ALA A 135 3.76 14.65 -13.39
CA ALA A 135 3.08 14.81 -12.09
C ALA A 135 3.98 14.38 -10.92
N ALA A 136 4.71 13.27 -11.05
CA ALA A 136 5.65 12.81 -10.04
C ALA A 136 6.76 13.83 -9.79
N VAL A 137 7.39 14.37 -10.84
CA VAL A 137 8.43 15.42 -10.71
C VAL A 137 7.86 16.66 -10.02
N LEU A 138 6.69 17.13 -10.43
CA LEU A 138 6.03 18.29 -9.81
C LEU A 138 5.74 18.03 -8.33
N THR A 139 5.25 16.84 -7.99
CA THR A 139 4.92 16.48 -6.60
C THR A 139 6.17 16.48 -5.72
N VAL A 140 7.28 15.92 -6.21
CA VAL A 140 8.56 15.90 -5.46
C VAL A 140 9.09 17.31 -5.17
N THR A 141 8.89 18.27 -6.07
CA THR A 141 9.31 19.66 -5.84
C THR A 141 8.52 20.38 -4.74
N LEU A 142 7.35 19.86 -4.34
CA LEU A 142 6.50 20.45 -3.30
C LEU A 142 7.00 20.19 -1.87
N GLY A 143 7.87 19.22 -1.68
CA GLY A 143 8.40 18.81 -0.37
C GLY A 143 7.52 17.78 0.36
N LEU A 144 8.12 17.07 1.31
CA LEU A 144 7.55 15.87 1.96
C LEU A 144 6.21 16.15 2.67
N SER A 145 6.06 17.27 3.37
CA SER A 145 4.82 17.58 4.11
C SER A 145 3.62 17.74 3.18
N LYS A 146 3.80 18.46 2.05
CA LYS A 146 2.74 18.61 1.05
C LYS A 146 2.43 17.31 0.33
N ILE A 147 3.44 16.48 0.10
CA ILE A 147 3.24 15.12 -0.46
C ILE A 147 2.34 14.30 0.45
N THR A 148 2.60 14.31 1.77
CA THR A 148 1.77 13.59 2.76
C THR A 148 0.33 14.06 2.74
N ASP A 149 0.09 15.38 2.66
CA ASP A 149 -1.25 15.94 2.61
C ASP A 149 -2.00 15.55 1.31
N ILE A 150 -1.31 15.60 0.16
CA ILE A 150 -1.88 15.19 -1.14
C ILE A 150 -2.21 13.70 -1.13
N LEU A 151 -1.27 12.85 -0.70
CA LEU A 151 -1.48 11.41 -0.60
C LEU A 151 -2.60 11.08 0.40
N GLY A 152 -2.68 11.80 1.51
CA GLY A 152 -3.72 11.66 2.50
C GLY A 152 -5.12 11.95 1.94
N CYS A 153 -5.25 13.01 1.18
CA CYS A 153 -6.51 13.35 0.51
C CYS A 153 -6.88 12.30 -0.55
N LEU A 154 -5.95 11.93 -1.44
CA LEU A 154 -6.16 10.94 -2.48
C LEU A 154 -6.51 9.56 -1.90
N GLY A 155 -5.78 9.12 -0.87
CA GLY A 155 -6.04 7.83 -0.22
C GLY A 155 -7.40 7.77 0.46
N SER A 156 -7.83 8.85 1.08
CA SER A 156 -9.17 8.93 1.66
C SER A 156 -10.27 8.83 0.60
N ILE A 157 -10.09 9.48 -0.55
CA ILE A 157 -11.01 9.38 -1.68
C ILE A 157 -11.03 7.95 -2.24
N LEU A 158 -9.85 7.36 -2.44
CA LEU A 158 -9.72 5.98 -2.93
C LEU A 158 -10.41 4.98 -2.01
N LEU A 159 -10.25 5.11 -0.69
CA LEU A 159 -10.93 4.26 0.29
C LEU A 159 -12.45 4.32 0.15
N VAL A 160 -13.00 5.52 0.02
CA VAL A 160 -14.44 5.70 -0.16
C VAL A 160 -14.92 5.08 -1.48
N VAL A 161 -14.21 5.33 -2.58
CA VAL A 161 -14.57 4.80 -3.90
C VAL A 161 -14.48 3.27 -3.93
N ILE A 162 -13.38 2.69 -3.45
CA ILE A 162 -13.20 1.23 -3.39
C ILE A 162 -14.27 0.61 -2.47
N GLY A 163 -14.53 1.23 -1.32
CA GLY A 163 -15.58 0.77 -0.39
C GLY A 163 -16.95 0.76 -1.03
N LEU A 164 -17.33 1.83 -1.73
CA LEU A 164 -18.63 1.92 -2.43
C LEU A 164 -18.75 0.87 -3.54
N ILE A 165 -17.70 0.71 -4.36
CA ILE A 165 -17.68 -0.31 -5.41
C ILE A 165 -17.77 -1.71 -4.81
N SER A 166 -17.01 -2.00 -3.75
CA SER A 166 -17.01 -3.32 -3.10
C SER A 166 -18.35 -3.65 -2.47
N ILE A 167 -18.93 -2.71 -1.74
CA ILE A 167 -20.28 -2.88 -1.14
C ILE A 167 -21.33 -3.04 -2.24
N GLY A 168 -21.30 -2.20 -3.28
CA GLY A 168 -22.22 -2.29 -4.39
C GLY A 168 -22.17 -3.65 -5.10
N ASN A 169 -20.95 -4.11 -5.42
CA ASN A 169 -20.78 -5.44 -6.02
C ASN A 169 -21.22 -6.58 -5.09
N LEU A 170 -20.95 -6.48 -3.80
CA LEU A 170 -21.36 -7.48 -2.82
C LEU A 170 -22.89 -7.58 -2.76
N LEU A 171 -23.58 -6.43 -2.67
CA LEU A 171 -25.05 -6.39 -2.62
C LEU A 171 -25.71 -6.91 -3.90
N MET A 172 -25.13 -6.60 -5.06
CA MET A 172 -25.67 -7.04 -6.36
C MET A 172 -25.43 -8.52 -6.67
N ASN A 173 -24.41 -9.13 -6.07
CA ASN A 173 -23.97 -10.49 -6.39
C ASN A 173 -23.94 -11.40 -5.14
N MET A 174 -24.70 -11.10 -4.10
CA MET A 174 -24.69 -11.88 -2.84
C MET A 174 -24.92 -13.37 -3.07
N ASP A 175 -25.81 -13.72 -3.99
CA ASP A 175 -26.16 -15.11 -4.30
C ASP A 175 -24.99 -15.89 -4.94
N GLN A 176 -24.03 -15.18 -5.54
CA GLN A 176 -22.87 -15.79 -6.22
C GLN A 176 -21.61 -15.86 -5.34
N VAL A 177 -21.55 -15.09 -4.26
CA VAL A 177 -20.36 -15.00 -3.41
C VAL A 177 -20.03 -16.35 -2.78
N VAL A 178 -20.99 -16.99 -2.13
CA VAL A 178 -20.78 -18.27 -1.46
C VAL A 178 -20.46 -19.41 -2.46
N PRO A 179 -21.23 -19.60 -3.56
CA PRO A 179 -20.89 -20.58 -4.57
C PRO A 179 -19.54 -20.39 -5.22
N ASN A 180 -19.18 -19.16 -5.59
CA ASN A 180 -17.89 -18.86 -6.22
C ASN A 180 -16.72 -19.10 -5.26
N PHE A 181 -16.88 -18.74 -3.99
CA PHE A 181 -15.87 -19.00 -2.97
C PHE A 181 -15.67 -20.52 -2.75
N ALA A 182 -16.76 -21.29 -2.67
CA ALA A 182 -16.69 -22.74 -2.59
C ALA A 182 -16.06 -23.37 -3.85
N ALA A 183 -16.34 -22.81 -5.04
CA ALA A 183 -15.78 -23.26 -6.29
C ALA A 183 -14.25 -23.05 -6.37
N ILE A 184 -13.73 -21.93 -5.87
CA ILE A 184 -12.28 -21.69 -5.79
C ILE A 184 -11.60 -22.74 -4.90
N ASN A 185 -12.20 -23.12 -3.78
CA ASN A 185 -11.67 -24.15 -2.89
C ASN A 185 -11.67 -25.56 -3.49
N THR A 186 -12.65 -25.86 -4.36
CA THR A 186 -12.84 -27.20 -4.93
C THR A 186 -12.15 -27.39 -6.28
N LEU A 187 -12.24 -26.40 -7.17
CA LEU A 187 -11.72 -26.47 -8.54
C LEU A 187 -10.31 -25.85 -8.67
N GLY A 188 -9.90 -25.06 -7.67
CA GLY A 188 -8.66 -24.30 -7.70
C GLY A 188 -8.79 -22.97 -8.45
N PRO A 189 -7.87 -22.02 -8.18
CA PRO A 189 -7.90 -20.67 -8.79
C PRO A 189 -7.64 -20.69 -10.30
N GLU A 190 -6.89 -21.66 -10.80
CA GLU A 190 -6.53 -21.80 -12.22
C GLU A 190 -7.75 -22.02 -13.11
N ALA A 191 -8.80 -22.69 -12.60
CA ALA A 191 -10.06 -22.91 -13.31
C ALA A 191 -10.78 -21.57 -13.65
N PHE A 192 -10.45 -20.51 -12.95
CA PHE A 192 -10.98 -19.16 -13.13
C PHE A 192 -9.98 -18.20 -13.79
N GLY A 193 -8.85 -18.72 -14.29
CA GLY A 193 -7.79 -17.90 -14.86
C GLY A 193 -7.05 -17.02 -13.83
N ILE A 194 -7.15 -17.34 -12.55
CA ILE A 194 -6.49 -16.61 -11.46
C ILE A 194 -5.13 -17.27 -11.19
N GLU A 195 -4.06 -16.50 -11.40
CA GLU A 195 -2.72 -16.93 -11.04
C GLU A 195 -2.54 -16.87 -9.53
N LYS A 196 -2.00 -17.93 -8.96
CA LYS A 196 -1.64 -18.00 -7.56
C LYS A 196 -0.20 -17.54 -7.34
N SER A 197 0.04 -16.80 -6.26
CA SER A 197 1.40 -16.39 -5.87
C SER A 197 2.31 -17.60 -5.65
N ILE A 198 3.58 -17.45 -6.01
CA ILE A 198 4.61 -18.49 -5.85
C ILE A 198 5.00 -18.55 -4.36
N ALA A 199 4.21 -19.28 -3.58
CA ALA A 199 4.49 -19.51 -2.17
C ALA A 199 4.08 -20.94 -1.79
N PRO A 200 4.86 -21.66 -0.96
CA PRO A 200 4.57 -23.03 -0.59
C PRO A 200 3.37 -23.18 0.36
N ASN A 201 3.04 -22.15 1.11
CA ASN A 201 1.93 -22.13 2.06
C ASN A 201 1.46 -20.69 2.35
N ALA A 202 0.30 -20.58 3.02
CA ALA A 202 -0.34 -19.29 3.36
C ALA A 202 0.57 -18.36 4.19
N PHE A 203 1.35 -18.92 5.11
CA PHE A 203 2.28 -18.13 5.93
C PHE A 203 3.38 -17.49 5.07
N MET A 204 4.02 -18.27 4.19
CA MET A 204 5.03 -17.73 3.26
C MET A 204 4.42 -16.75 2.26
N ASN A 205 3.17 -16.97 1.84
CA ASN A 205 2.46 -16.01 1.00
C ASN A 205 2.25 -14.67 1.71
N ALA A 206 1.82 -14.69 2.96
CA ALA A 206 1.69 -13.49 3.78
C ALA A 206 3.03 -12.76 3.93
N LEU A 207 4.12 -13.49 4.18
CA LEU A 207 5.47 -12.91 4.28
C LEU A 207 5.97 -12.34 2.94
N ASN A 208 5.70 -13.01 1.82
CA ASN A 208 6.04 -12.49 0.49
C ASN A 208 5.33 -11.17 0.21
N TYR A 209 4.03 -11.11 0.48
CA TYR A 209 3.26 -9.87 0.33
C TYR A 209 3.81 -8.76 1.24
N MET A 210 4.07 -9.06 2.51
CA MET A 210 4.64 -8.11 3.44
C MET A 210 6.03 -7.65 3.02
N GLY A 211 6.86 -8.53 2.45
CA GLY A 211 8.20 -8.19 1.98
C GLY A 211 8.21 -7.08 0.92
N THR A 212 7.21 -7.05 0.05
CA THR A 212 7.07 -5.99 -0.97
C THR A 212 6.62 -4.65 -0.39
N VAL A 213 5.82 -4.67 0.67
CA VAL A 213 5.18 -3.49 1.27
C VAL A 213 6.05 -2.85 2.36
N ILE A 214 6.70 -3.67 3.19
CA ILE A 214 7.38 -3.23 4.43
C ILE A 214 8.47 -2.19 4.16
N ILE A 215 9.22 -2.30 3.07
CA ILE A 215 10.39 -1.45 2.79
C ILE A 215 10.00 0.03 2.73
N TRP A 216 8.90 0.36 2.07
CA TRP A 216 8.46 1.76 1.90
C TRP A 216 7.59 2.22 3.05
N PHE A 217 6.80 1.30 3.55
CA PHE A 217 5.90 1.51 4.66
C PHE A 217 6.63 1.94 5.93
N THR A 218 7.74 1.28 6.26
CA THR A 218 8.53 1.58 7.46
C THR A 218 9.19 2.94 7.40
N THR A 219 9.82 3.30 6.29
CA THR A 219 10.45 4.61 6.12
C THR A 219 9.41 5.73 6.13
N PHE A 220 8.28 5.54 5.45
CA PHE A 220 7.22 6.53 5.40
C PHE A 220 6.59 6.79 6.78
N ILE A 221 6.24 5.73 7.52
CA ILE A 221 5.67 5.87 8.89
C ILE A 221 6.66 6.55 9.83
N THR A 222 7.94 6.19 9.77
CA THR A 222 8.95 6.81 10.62
C THR A 222 9.06 8.29 10.34
N MET A 223 9.14 8.69 9.07
CA MET A 223 9.25 10.09 8.68
C MET A 223 7.98 10.90 9.01
N MET A 224 6.80 10.28 8.92
CA MET A 224 5.55 10.91 9.38
C MET A 224 5.54 11.11 10.90
N ALA A 225 6.04 10.14 11.66
CA ALA A 225 6.10 10.22 13.12
C ALA A 225 7.09 11.29 13.61
N VAL A 226 8.14 11.58 12.85
CA VAL A 226 9.07 12.70 13.13
C VAL A 226 8.37 14.06 12.95
N GLN A 227 7.41 14.17 12.03
CA GLN A 227 6.71 15.42 11.71
C GLN A 227 5.48 15.68 12.58
N SER A 228 5.02 14.70 13.35
CA SER A 228 3.82 14.79 14.19
C SER A 228 4.12 15.33 15.58
#